data_2c885accfef6fc8439cb47c8d1f199cc
#
_entry.id   2c885accfef6fc8439cb47c8d1f199cc
#
_cell.length_a   1.000
_cell.length_b   1.000
_cell.length_c   1.000
_cell.angle_alpha   90.00
_cell.angle_beta   90.00
_cell.angle_gamma   90.00
#
_symmetry.space_group_name_H-M   'P 1'
#
loop_
_entity.id
_entity.type
_entity.pdbx_description
1 polymer ?
#
loop_
_entity_poly.entity_id
_entity_poly.type
_entity_poly.pdbx_seq_one_letter_code
_entity_poly.pdbx_strand_id
1 'polypeptide(L)'
;MVVIAVLWSVLYNANPNTGLINSLLVSLGMEPIKFLSDADTAMNSIIFMSAWQGAGYQMMIFLAGLQGIPKDQYEAAAVDGATKFKQFLYITLPGLKGTIKYVVMITMIQAMKLFTQPYIMTQGGPKNSTKTLVYYIYTQGFQKGNFGYACSIAAVFFVIVVTLSMAMKKVTAATD
;
A
#
# COMPACT_ATOMS: atom_id res chain seq x y z
N MET A 1 -12.17 2.69 -2.77
CA MET A 1 -11.01 2.86 -3.67
C MET A 1 -11.23 4.01 -4.67
N VAL A 2 -12.24 3.95 -5.57
CA VAL A 2 -12.48 4.94 -6.64
C VAL A 2 -12.60 6.37 -6.09
N VAL A 3 -13.50 6.59 -5.13
CA VAL A 3 -13.75 7.93 -4.53
C VAL A 3 -12.48 8.55 -3.94
N ILE A 4 -11.68 7.74 -3.23
CA ILE A 4 -10.41 8.20 -2.65
C ILE A 4 -9.41 8.58 -3.74
N ALA A 5 -9.31 7.79 -4.82
CA ALA A 5 -8.43 8.10 -5.94
C ALA A 5 -8.82 9.42 -6.62
N VAL A 6 -10.13 9.66 -6.83
CA VAL A 6 -10.62 10.93 -7.37
C VAL A 6 -10.32 12.09 -6.43
N LEU A 7 -10.57 11.94 -5.13
CA LEU A 7 -10.28 12.98 -4.13
C LEU A 7 -8.80 13.35 -4.13
N TRP A 8 -7.92 12.36 -4.11
CA TRP A 8 -6.47 12.59 -4.14
C TRP A 8 -6.00 13.17 -5.47
N SER A 9 -6.67 12.86 -6.60
CA SER A 9 -6.36 13.51 -7.88
C SER A 9 -6.62 15.03 -7.82
N VAL A 10 -7.65 15.46 -7.09
CA VAL A 10 -7.90 16.89 -6.85
C VAL A 10 -6.85 17.50 -5.91
N LEU A 11 -6.50 16.79 -4.82
CA LEU A 11 -5.47 17.27 -3.89
C LEU A 11 -4.09 17.42 -4.55
N TYR A 12 -3.74 16.50 -5.47
CA TYR A 12 -2.49 16.50 -6.23
C TYR A 12 -2.50 17.37 -7.49
N ASN A 13 -3.56 18.18 -7.69
CA ASN A 13 -3.61 19.04 -8.87
C ASN A 13 -2.37 19.95 -8.94
N ALA A 14 -1.77 20.02 -10.13
CA ALA A 14 -0.56 20.83 -10.34
C ALA A 14 -0.79 22.33 -10.23
N ASN A 15 -2.05 22.79 -10.44
CA ASN A 15 -2.41 24.21 -10.30
C ASN A 15 -2.62 24.57 -8.83
N PRO A 16 -1.83 25.48 -8.24
CA PRO A 16 -1.96 25.89 -6.84
C PRO A 16 -3.33 26.47 -6.46
N ASN A 17 -4.07 27.01 -7.43
CA ASN A 17 -5.40 27.57 -7.17
C ASN A 17 -6.49 26.51 -6.97
N THR A 18 -6.25 25.28 -7.40
CA THR A 18 -7.21 24.16 -7.34
C THR A 18 -6.69 22.97 -6.56
N GLY A 19 -5.37 22.79 -6.46
CA GLY A 19 -4.72 21.71 -5.73
C GLY A 19 -4.32 22.16 -4.32
N LEU A 20 -4.94 21.56 -3.30
CA LEU A 20 -4.72 21.94 -1.90
C LEU A 20 -3.26 21.77 -1.49
N ILE A 21 -2.59 20.69 -1.89
CA ILE A 21 -1.20 20.44 -1.51
C ILE A 21 -0.28 21.48 -2.16
N ASN A 22 -0.46 21.77 -3.44
CA ASN A 22 0.33 22.80 -4.11
C ASN A 22 0.02 24.23 -3.61
N SER A 23 -1.21 24.50 -3.19
CA SER A 23 -1.56 25.75 -2.51
C SER A 23 -0.77 25.93 -1.22
N LEU A 24 -0.67 24.87 -0.40
CA LEU A 24 0.14 24.89 0.82
C LEU A 24 1.65 25.04 0.52
N LEU A 25 2.17 24.32 -0.49
CA LEU A 25 3.58 24.43 -0.87
C LEU A 25 3.93 25.88 -1.29
N VAL A 26 3.09 26.49 -2.13
CA VAL A 26 3.30 27.87 -2.56
C VAL A 26 3.20 28.86 -1.40
N SER A 27 2.28 28.66 -0.46
CA SER A 27 2.18 29.49 0.75
C SER A 27 3.42 29.40 1.66
N LEU A 28 4.17 28.31 1.56
CA LEU A 28 5.45 28.09 2.26
C LEU A 28 6.66 28.55 1.43
N GLY A 29 6.43 29.21 0.28
CA GLY A 29 7.49 29.71 -0.61
C GLY A 29 8.16 28.62 -1.46
N MET A 30 7.54 27.44 -1.59
CA MET A 30 8.03 26.34 -2.41
C MET A 30 7.41 26.35 -3.80
N GLU A 31 8.12 25.81 -4.80
CA GLU A 31 7.56 25.65 -6.14
C GLU A 31 6.49 24.55 -6.18
N PRO A 32 5.44 24.71 -7.01
CA PRO A 32 4.39 23.70 -7.16
C PRO A 32 4.95 22.42 -7.82
N ILE A 33 4.56 21.26 -7.27
CA ILE A 33 5.01 19.95 -7.72
C ILE A 33 3.99 19.33 -8.67
N LYS A 34 4.45 18.77 -9.78
CA LYS A 34 3.61 18.06 -10.75
C LYS A 34 3.42 16.59 -10.33
N PHE A 35 2.72 16.36 -9.22
CA PHE A 35 2.58 15.05 -8.59
C PHE A 35 2.16 13.91 -9.54
N LEU A 36 1.20 14.16 -10.44
CA LEU A 36 0.66 13.14 -11.35
C LEU A 36 1.07 13.32 -12.81
N SER A 37 1.65 14.47 -13.15
CA SER A 37 1.98 14.85 -14.52
C SER A 37 3.46 14.69 -14.86
N ASP A 38 4.29 14.32 -13.88
CA ASP A 38 5.69 14.00 -14.05
C ASP A 38 5.94 12.50 -13.85
N ALA A 39 6.77 11.89 -14.71
CA ALA A 39 7.06 10.46 -14.70
C ALA A 39 7.77 10.00 -13.43
N ASP A 40 8.61 10.87 -12.85
CA ASP A 40 9.42 10.54 -11.68
C ASP A 40 8.60 10.63 -10.37
N THR A 41 7.55 11.45 -10.34
CA THR A 41 6.73 11.67 -9.14
C THR A 41 5.41 10.91 -9.14
N ALA A 42 4.86 10.58 -10.32
CA ALA A 42 3.51 10.05 -10.45
C ALA A 42 3.31 8.71 -9.69
N MET A 43 4.22 7.75 -9.85
CA MET A 43 4.10 6.47 -9.13
C MET A 43 4.29 6.65 -7.62
N ASN A 44 5.23 7.49 -7.18
CA ASN A 44 5.45 7.78 -5.77
C ASN A 44 4.23 8.42 -5.11
N SER A 45 3.54 9.32 -5.83
CA SER A 45 2.29 9.95 -5.37
C SER A 45 1.17 8.92 -5.20
N ILE A 46 1.04 7.98 -6.14
CA ILE A 46 0.08 6.87 -6.04
C ILE A 46 0.43 5.95 -4.87
N ILE A 47 1.71 5.63 -4.66
CA ILE A 47 2.17 4.81 -3.53
C ILE A 47 1.83 5.49 -2.21
N PHE A 48 2.12 6.79 -2.07
CA PHE A 48 1.82 7.53 -0.85
C PHE A 48 0.33 7.52 -0.53
N MET A 49 -0.52 7.82 -1.50
CA MET A 49 -1.97 7.74 -1.34
C MET A 49 -2.44 6.33 -0.95
N SER A 50 -1.90 5.30 -1.61
CA SER A 50 -2.25 3.90 -1.34
C SER A 50 -1.82 3.48 0.07
N ALA A 51 -0.65 3.91 0.53
CA ALA A 51 -0.14 3.68 1.88
C ALA A 51 -1.02 4.39 2.92
N TRP A 52 -1.37 5.65 2.70
CA TRP A 52 -2.28 6.39 3.57
C TRP A 52 -3.64 5.70 3.70
N GLN A 53 -4.22 5.28 2.59
CA GLN A 53 -5.50 4.56 2.57
C GLN A 53 -5.39 3.19 3.27
N GLY A 54 -4.30 2.46 3.02
CA GLY A 54 -4.05 1.14 3.61
C GLY A 54 -3.83 1.21 5.12
N ALA A 55 -3.23 2.29 5.62
CA ALA A 55 -2.90 2.46 7.04
C ALA A 55 -4.13 2.33 7.94
N GLY A 56 -5.27 2.90 7.56
CA GLY A 56 -6.51 2.79 8.34
C GLY A 56 -7.00 1.35 8.48
N TYR A 57 -6.97 0.59 7.40
CA TYR A 57 -7.34 -0.83 7.41
C TYR A 57 -6.37 -1.67 8.23
N GLN A 58 -5.08 -1.45 8.05
CA GLN A 58 -4.03 -2.16 8.79
C GLN A 58 -4.06 -1.82 10.28
N MET A 59 -4.37 -0.58 10.66
CA MET A 59 -4.54 -0.16 12.05
C MET A 59 -5.61 -1.00 12.77
N MET A 60 -6.75 -1.28 12.12
CA MET A 60 -7.79 -2.13 12.69
C MET A 60 -7.32 -3.56 12.93
N ILE A 61 -6.53 -4.12 12.01
CA ILE A 61 -5.96 -5.47 12.15
C ILE A 61 -4.95 -5.50 13.31
N PHE A 62 -4.09 -4.50 13.42
CA PHE A 62 -3.14 -4.40 14.52
C PHE A 62 -3.85 -4.21 15.87
N LEU A 63 -4.92 -3.40 15.91
CA LEU A 63 -5.71 -3.20 17.12
C LEU A 63 -6.33 -4.53 17.60
N ALA A 64 -6.88 -5.31 16.69
CA ALA A 64 -7.39 -6.64 17.01
C ALA A 64 -6.28 -7.59 17.50
N GLY A 65 -5.11 -7.55 16.86
CA GLY A 65 -3.94 -8.32 17.31
C GLY A 65 -3.45 -7.92 18.71
N LEU A 66 -3.46 -6.62 19.03
CA LEU A 66 -3.10 -6.11 20.36
C LEU A 66 -4.05 -6.59 21.45
N GLN A 67 -5.35 -6.66 21.15
CA GLN A 67 -6.36 -7.16 22.11
C GLN A 67 -6.19 -8.65 22.41
N GLY A 68 -5.52 -9.40 21.54
CA GLY A 68 -5.20 -10.82 21.73
C GLY A 68 -4.04 -11.07 22.70
N ILE A 69 -3.28 -10.05 23.09
CA ILE A 69 -2.16 -10.20 24.02
C ILE A 69 -2.68 -10.16 25.47
N PRO A 70 -2.44 -11.20 26.29
CA PRO A 70 -2.89 -11.24 27.67
C PRO A 70 -2.36 -10.07 28.49
N LYS A 71 -3.24 -9.41 29.27
CA LYS A 71 -2.88 -8.28 30.11
C LYS A 71 -1.91 -8.65 31.23
N ASP A 72 -2.01 -9.86 31.73
CA ASP A 72 -1.15 -10.41 32.79
C ASP A 72 0.33 -10.32 32.45
N GLN A 73 0.69 -10.43 31.15
CA GLN A 73 2.09 -10.27 30.71
C GLN A 73 2.59 -8.85 30.92
N TYR A 74 1.75 -7.85 30.71
CA TYR A 74 2.11 -6.44 30.95
C TYR A 74 2.16 -6.10 32.44
N GLU A 75 1.29 -6.69 33.22
CA GLU A 75 1.23 -6.51 34.68
C GLU A 75 2.46 -7.14 35.33
N ALA A 76 2.80 -8.39 34.98
CA ALA A 76 4.02 -9.05 35.44
C ALA A 76 5.28 -8.24 35.11
N ALA A 77 5.40 -7.80 33.87
CA ALA A 77 6.54 -6.97 33.43
C ALA A 77 6.60 -5.62 34.16
N ALA A 78 5.46 -5.05 34.52
CA ALA A 78 5.42 -3.80 35.30
C ALA A 78 5.91 -4.02 36.75
N VAL A 79 5.58 -5.15 37.38
CA VAL A 79 6.08 -5.56 38.70
C VAL A 79 7.60 -5.76 38.65
N ASP A 80 8.12 -6.31 37.54
CA ASP A 80 9.57 -6.50 37.30
C ASP A 80 10.29 -5.17 36.94
N GLY A 81 9.60 -4.03 36.97
CA GLY A 81 10.16 -2.72 36.68
C GLY A 81 10.45 -2.44 35.21
N ALA A 82 9.83 -3.18 34.29
CA ALA A 82 9.99 -2.96 32.86
C ALA A 82 9.34 -1.64 32.42
N THR A 83 10.10 -0.78 31.75
CA THR A 83 9.58 0.46 31.15
C THR A 83 8.62 0.15 30.00
N LYS A 84 7.76 1.10 29.62
CA LYS A 84 6.84 0.97 28.48
C LYS A 84 7.53 0.60 27.18
N PHE A 85 8.74 1.10 26.94
CA PHE A 85 9.55 0.75 25.77
C PHE A 85 10.02 -0.72 25.83
N LYS A 86 10.43 -1.22 26.99
CA LYS A 86 10.76 -2.64 27.16
C LYS A 86 9.53 -3.53 26.98
N GLN A 87 8.38 -3.16 27.55
CA GLN A 87 7.12 -3.87 27.32
C GLN A 87 6.76 -3.93 25.83
N PHE A 88 6.91 -2.81 25.12
CA PHE A 88 6.67 -2.79 23.66
C PHE A 88 7.60 -3.76 22.92
N LEU A 89 8.90 -3.73 23.21
CA LEU A 89 9.90 -4.52 22.47
C LEU A 89 9.81 -6.02 22.77
N TYR A 90 9.55 -6.39 24.06
CA TYR A 90 9.63 -7.78 24.51
C TYR A 90 8.28 -8.49 24.68
N ILE A 91 7.16 -7.76 24.72
CA ILE A 91 5.81 -8.32 24.86
C ILE A 91 4.98 -7.99 23.62
N THR A 92 4.81 -6.69 23.33
CA THR A 92 3.91 -6.25 22.27
C THR A 92 4.40 -6.71 20.88
N LEU A 93 5.64 -6.45 20.55
CA LEU A 93 6.18 -6.76 19.22
C LEU A 93 6.25 -8.27 18.96
N PRO A 94 6.72 -9.12 19.90
CA PRO A 94 6.62 -10.58 19.75
C PRO A 94 5.18 -11.08 19.71
N GLY A 95 4.29 -10.55 20.55
CA GLY A 95 2.86 -10.91 20.57
C GLY A 95 2.14 -10.58 19.26
N LEU A 96 2.57 -9.52 18.56
CA LEU A 96 2.04 -9.12 17.25
C LEU A 96 2.71 -9.84 16.08
N LYS A 97 3.69 -10.72 16.28
CA LYS A 97 4.46 -11.37 15.22
C LYS A 97 3.56 -12.01 14.15
N GLY A 98 2.53 -12.75 14.55
CA GLY A 98 1.55 -13.34 13.63
C GLY A 98 0.75 -12.30 12.84
N THR A 99 0.32 -11.24 13.52
CA THR A 99 -0.42 -10.12 12.89
C THR A 99 0.46 -9.38 11.88
N ILE A 100 1.71 -9.10 12.23
CA ILE A 100 2.68 -8.45 11.34
C ILE A 100 2.88 -9.30 10.07
N LYS A 101 3.11 -10.59 10.24
CA LYS A 101 3.25 -11.55 9.13
C LYS A 101 2.04 -11.51 8.19
N TYR A 102 0.84 -11.54 8.75
CA TYR A 102 -0.40 -11.47 7.99
C TYR A 102 -0.53 -10.14 7.23
N VAL A 103 -0.29 -9.00 7.91
CA VAL A 103 -0.38 -7.67 7.30
C VAL A 103 0.63 -7.49 6.17
N VAL A 104 1.87 -7.93 6.34
CA VAL A 104 2.89 -7.86 5.29
C VAL A 104 2.48 -8.68 4.07
N MET A 105 1.99 -9.91 4.28
CA MET A 105 1.56 -10.78 3.19
C MET A 105 0.38 -10.18 2.40
N ILE A 106 -0.67 -9.70 3.09
CA ILE A 106 -1.83 -9.12 2.41
C ILE A 106 -1.49 -7.81 1.69
N THR A 107 -0.62 -6.98 2.29
CA THR A 107 -0.17 -5.72 1.68
C THR A 107 0.63 -5.98 0.41
N MET A 108 1.53 -6.97 0.42
CA MET A 108 2.28 -7.38 -0.76
C MET A 108 1.36 -7.83 -1.90
N ILE A 109 0.37 -8.68 -1.60
CA ILE A 109 -0.60 -9.13 -2.60
C ILE A 109 -1.40 -7.94 -3.16
N GLN A 110 -1.83 -7.02 -2.29
CA GLN A 110 -2.56 -5.81 -2.71
C GLN A 110 -1.71 -4.89 -3.59
N ALA A 111 -0.42 -4.71 -3.25
CA ALA A 111 0.50 -3.91 -4.05
C ALA A 111 0.70 -4.49 -5.46
N MET A 112 0.83 -5.81 -5.59
CA MET A 112 0.94 -6.46 -6.89
C MET A 112 -0.33 -6.31 -7.73
N LYS A 113 -1.50 -6.26 -7.11
CA LYS A 113 -2.81 -6.12 -7.76
C LYS A 113 -3.23 -4.66 -7.97
N LEU A 114 -2.32 -3.71 -7.81
CA LEU A 114 -2.60 -2.28 -7.97
C LEU A 114 -3.11 -1.98 -9.39
N PHE A 115 -4.36 -1.50 -9.49
CA PHE A 115 -5.02 -1.20 -10.75
C PHE A 115 -5.83 0.11 -10.68
N THR A 116 -6.73 0.21 -9.70
CA THR A 116 -7.74 1.29 -9.65
C THR A 116 -7.11 2.68 -9.58
N GLN A 117 -6.05 2.83 -8.81
CA GLN A 117 -5.37 4.09 -8.59
C GLN A 117 -4.66 4.58 -9.88
N PRO A 118 -3.76 3.80 -10.52
CA PRO A 118 -3.17 4.18 -11.80
C PRO A 118 -4.22 4.43 -12.88
N TYR A 119 -5.31 3.63 -12.90
CA TYR A 119 -6.36 3.78 -13.90
C TYR A 119 -7.11 5.11 -13.77
N ILE A 120 -7.45 5.53 -12.55
CA ILE A 120 -8.23 6.74 -12.29
C ILE A 120 -7.35 8.00 -12.29
N MET A 121 -6.19 7.96 -11.62
CA MET A 121 -5.39 9.15 -11.34
C MET A 121 -4.53 9.57 -12.53
N THR A 122 -3.99 8.61 -13.29
CA THR A 122 -2.97 8.89 -14.31
C THR A 122 -3.24 8.19 -15.65
N GLN A 123 -4.19 7.27 -15.71
CA GLN A 123 -4.46 6.43 -16.89
C GLN A 123 -3.17 5.73 -17.40
N GLY A 124 -2.30 5.33 -16.46
CA GLY A 124 -1.02 4.69 -16.76
C GLY A 124 0.13 5.65 -17.13
N GLY A 125 -0.15 6.96 -17.27
CA GLY A 125 0.82 8.00 -17.63
C GLY A 125 1.54 8.61 -16.41
N PRO A 126 2.36 9.64 -16.66
CA PRO A 126 2.94 10.02 -17.96
C PRO A 126 3.99 8.99 -18.43
N LYS A 127 4.18 8.90 -19.72
CA LYS A 127 5.16 7.99 -20.37
C LYS A 127 5.08 6.51 -19.91
N ASN A 128 3.90 6.03 -19.56
CA ASN A 128 3.64 4.69 -18.98
C ASN A 128 4.30 4.45 -17.60
N SER A 129 4.74 5.47 -16.88
CA SER A 129 5.44 5.35 -15.59
C SER A 129 4.59 4.71 -14.48
N THR A 130 3.27 4.81 -14.57
CA THR A 130 2.35 4.23 -13.60
C THR A 130 1.60 3.00 -14.11
N LYS A 131 2.04 2.44 -15.25
CA LYS A 131 1.40 1.29 -15.87
C LYS A 131 1.77 0.00 -15.13
N THR A 132 0.93 -0.42 -14.21
CA THR A 132 1.07 -1.70 -13.51
C THR A 132 0.74 -2.89 -14.42
N LEU A 133 1.15 -4.10 -14.01
CA LEU A 133 0.89 -5.31 -14.80
C LEU A 133 -0.61 -5.58 -14.95
N VAL A 134 -1.40 -5.38 -13.89
CA VAL A 134 -2.86 -5.54 -13.93
C VAL A 134 -3.50 -4.48 -14.84
N TYR A 135 -3.01 -3.25 -14.82
CA TYR A 135 -3.44 -2.21 -15.76
C TYR A 135 -3.09 -2.58 -17.21
N TYR A 136 -1.92 -3.18 -17.43
CA TYR A 136 -1.52 -3.65 -18.76
C TYR A 136 -2.40 -4.78 -19.28
N ILE A 137 -2.75 -5.77 -18.43
CA ILE A 137 -3.69 -6.85 -18.76
C ILE A 137 -5.05 -6.25 -19.19
N TYR A 138 -5.57 -5.30 -18.42
CA TYR A 138 -6.81 -4.60 -18.73
C TYR A 138 -6.74 -3.88 -20.08
N THR A 139 -5.65 -3.16 -20.34
CA THR A 139 -5.45 -2.42 -21.58
C THR A 139 -5.42 -3.38 -22.80
N GLN A 140 -4.71 -4.50 -22.71
CA GLN A 140 -4.62 -5.46 -23.80
C GLN A 140 -5.96 -6.17 -24.05
N GLY A 141 -6.64 -6.62 -22.99
CA GLY A 141 -7.90 -7.35 -23.11
C GLY A 141 -9.05 -6.44 -23.51
N PHE A 142 -9.34 -5.41 -22.72
CA PHE A 142 -10.58 -4.65 -22.85
C PHE A 142 -10.47 -3.42 -23.76
N GLN A 143 -9.30 -2.77 -23.82
CA GLN A 143 -9.16 -1.61 -24.71
C GLN A 143 -8.71 -1.98 -26.12
N LYS A 144 -7.86 -3.02 -26.26
CA LYS A 144 -7.32 -3.45 -27.55
C LYS A 144 -7.99 -4.72 -28.12
N GLY A 145 -8.85 -5.39 -27.35
CA GLY A 145 -9.52 -6.61 -27.79
C GLY A 145 -8.64 -7.86 -27.85
N ASN A 146 -7.38 -7.79 -27.40
CA ASN A 146 -6.42 -8.89 -27.43
C ASN A 146 -6.60 -9.85 -26.26
N PHE A 147 -7.77 -10.48 -26.14
CA PHE A 147 -8.11 -11.32 -24.98
C PHE A 147 -7.15 -12.50 -24.78
N GLY A 148 -6.76 -13.19 -25.85
CA GLY A 148 -5.84 -14.33 -25.74
C GLY A 148 -4.49 -13.91 -25.12
N TYR A 149 -3.93 -12.79 -25.56
CA TYR A 149 -2.69 -12.26 -25.01
C TYR A 149 -2.85 -11.77 -23.57
N ALA A 150 -3.95 -11.08 -23.27
CA ALA A 150 -4.25 -10.65 -21.92
C ALA A 150 -4.40 -11.83 -20.94
N CYS A 151 -5.08 -12.90 -21.36
CA CYS A 151 -5.20 -14.13 -20.56
C CYS A 151 -3.85 -14.82 -20.31
N SER A 152 -2.97 -14.83 -21.31
CA SER A 152 -1.62 -15.40 -21.16
C SER A 152 -0.81 -14.62 -20.12
N ILE A 153 -0.84 -13.28 -20.17
CA ILE A 153 -0.18 -12.43 -19.15
C ILE A 153 -0.80 -12.65 -17.78
N ALA A 154 -2.13 -12.75 -17.68
CA ALA A 154 -2.82 -12.98 -16.42
C ALA A 154 -2.45 -14.34 -15.81
N ALA A 155 -2.31 -15.39 -16.62
CA ALA A 155 -1.85 -16.71 -16.16
C ALA A 155 -0.42 -16.66 -15.59
N VAL A 156 0.51 -16.01 -16.29
CA VAL A 156 1.88 -15.81 -15.80
C VAL A 156 1.88 -15.00 -14.51
N PHE A 157 1.10 -13.92 -14.47
CA PHE A 157 0.97 -13.10 -13.27
C PHE A 157 0.42 -13.88 -12.08
N PHE A 158 -0.59 -14.72 -12.30
CA PHE A 158 -1.14 -15.61 -11.27
C PHE A 158 -0.05 -16.52 -10.69
N VAL A 159 0.74 -17.19 -11.54
CA VAL A 159 1.85 -18.05 -11.10
C VAL A 159 2.86 -17.25 -10.25
N ILE A 160 3.23 -16.04 -10.68
CA ILE A 160 4.14 -15.17 -9.93
C ILE A 160 3.57 -14.84 -8.55
N VAL A 161 2.30 -14.41 -8.48
CA VAL A 161 1.66 -14.04 -7.20
C VAL A 161 1.58 -15.24 -6.26
N VAL A 162 1.18 -16.41 -6.76
CA VAL A 162 1.11 -17.64 -5.96
C VAL A 162 2.49 -18.04 -5.45
N THR A 163 3.49 -18.05 -6.32
CA THR A 163 4.86 -18.44 -5.94
C THR A 163 5.44 -17.50 -4.87
N LEU A 164 5.28 -16.19 -5.05
CA LEU A 164 5.71 -15.20 -4.07
C LEU A 164 4.96 -15.33 -2.74
N SER A 165 3.63 -15.56 -2.79
CA SER A 165 2.83 -15.77 -1.59
C SER A 165 3.27 -17.04 -0.82
N MET A 166 3.56 -18.11 -1.54
CA MET A 166 4.06 -19.35 -0.94
C MET A 166 5.48 -19.17 -0.36
N ALA A 167 6.36 -18.45 -1.06
CA ALA A 167 7.70 -18.15 -0.57
C ALA A 167 7.63 -17.29 0.71
N MET A 168 6.80 -16.25 0.72
CA MET A 168 6.56 -15.43 1.92
C MET A 168 6.04 -16.29 3.09
N LYS A 169 5.05 -17.16 2.85
CA LYS A 169 4.53 -18.06 3.88
C LYS A 169 5.63 -18.95 4.46
N LYS A 170 6.52 -19.48 3.62
CA LYS A 170 7.65 -20.33 4.05
C LYS A 170 8.65 -19.58 4.92
N VAL A 171 9.07 -18.39 4.48
CA VAL A 171 9.99 -17.53 5.24
C VAL A 171 9.38 -17.12 6.58
N THR A 172 8.08 -16.87 6.59
CA THR A 172 7.36 -16.44 7.79
C THR A 172 7.14 -17.62 8.76
N ALA A 173 6.96 -18.84 8.28
CA ALA A 173 6.83 -20.04 9.12
C ALA A 173 8.19 -20.48 9.72
N ALA A 174 9.30 -20.25 9.03
CA ALA A 174 10.65 -20.61 9.51
C ALA A 174 11.14 -19.71 10.66
N THR A 175 10.40 -18.67 11.02
CA THR A 175 10.75 -17.71 12.09
C THR A 175 9.93 -17.98 13.38
N ASP A 176 9.13 -19.02 13.45
CA ASP A 176 8.44 -19.52 14.64
C ASP A 176 9.24 -20.62 15.29
#